data_d75e2e6a02b45a775c832ddd4656a072
#
_entry.id   d75e2e6a02b45a775c832ddd4656a072
#
_cell.length_a   1.000
_cell.length_b   1.000
_cell.length_c   1.000
_cell.angle_alpha   90.00
_cell.angle_beta   90.00
_cell.angle_gamma   90.00
#
_symmetry.space_group_name_H-M   'P 1'
#
loop_
_entity.id
_entity.type
_entity.pdbx_description
1 polymer ?
#
loop_
_entity_poly.entity_id
_entity_poly.type
_entity_poly.pdbx_seq_one_letter_code
_entity_poly.pdbx_strand_id
1 'polypeptide(L)'
;MDSKDFLKLFCVTSEHFAQIHALRPVVEPHLDDVIDEVYVYLRDVLGPDFDMHFPDEKALTRAKSLSRRAWTEFLSITWDEAYIKSRARIGEVHAQLQIEPRHYLATMEKVIDLLLGVAKGAMPAEQLIETADSVRRVAHMEGAMVVDIYSARTTEIISKQSRALTDMSTPITAIWDGILMLPVVGILDSRRAQDIMQRMLEQISEKRATVFILDISGVAVVDTAVANHLIRMTKAARLMGSYTIVSGLSPSVAQTIVELGIEVGELRTTGNLQDALRIAFERLGGELPGASKSK
;
A
#
# COMPACT_ATOMS: atom_id res chain seq x y z
N MET A 1 -13.69 4.20 -11.78
CA MET A 1 -14.34 3.97 -13.10
C MET A 1 -15.81 3.77 -12.84
N ASP A 2 -16.72 4.43 -13.58
CA ASP A 2 -18.17 4.26 -13.41
C ASP A 2 -18.56 2.84 -13.84
N SER A 3 -19.47 2.21 -13.11
CA SER A 3 -19.97 0.85 -13.44
C SER A 3 -20.57 0.73 -14.84
N LYS A 4 -21.09 1.83 -15.39
CA LYS A 4 -21.57 1.91 -16.77
C LYS A 4 -20.46 1.84 -17.81
N ASP A 5 -19.23 2.24 -17.45
CA ASP A 5 -18.09 2.18 -18.35
C ASP A 5 -17.68 0.74 -18.64
N PHE A 6 -17.80 -0.18 -17.65
CA PHE A 6 -17.53 -1.60 -17.87
C PHE A 6 -18.48 -2.23 -18.88
N LEU A 7 -19.80 -2.00 -18.76
CA LEU A 7 -20.78 -2.53 -19.72
C LEU A 7 -20.45 -2.10 -21.14
N LYS A 8 -20.12 -0.80 -21.32
CA LYS A 8 -19.77 -0.24 -22.63
C LYS A 8 -18.44 -0.80 -23.15
N LEU A 9 -17.41 -0.87 -22.29
CA LEU A 9 -16.08 -1.34 -22.67
C LEU A 9 -16.09 -2.78 -23.16
N PHE A 10 -16.86 -3.64 -22.47
CA PHE A 10 -16.98 -5.06 -22.81
C PHE A 10 -18.15 -5.38 -23.75
N CYS A 11 -18.86 -4.35 -24.25
CA CYS A 11 -20.03 -4.50 -25.13
C CYS A 11 -21.10 -5.44 -24.52
N VAL A 12 -21.29 -5.38 -23.18
CA VAL A 12 -22.29 -6.19 -22.49
C VAL A 12 -23.66 -5.52 -22.56
N THR A 13 -24.68 -6.29 -22.90
CA THR A 13 -26.07 -5.86 -23.01
C THR A 13 -26.99 -6.67 -22.10
N SER A 14 -28.26 -6.27 -21.97
CA SER A 14 -29.27 -7.05 -21.25
C SER A 14 -29.53 -8.42 -21.84
N GLU A 15 -29.28 -8.62 -23.14
CA GLU A 15 -29.41 -9.91 -23.82
C GLU A 15 -28.39 -10.93 -23.27
N HIS A 16 -27.15 -10.52 -23.06
CA HIS A 16 -26.14 -11.39 -22.44
C HIS A 16 -26.57 -11.84 -21.03
N PHE A 17 -27.17 -10.94 -20.23
CA PHE A 17 -27.71 -11.32 -18.93
C PHE A 17 -28.89 -12.30 -19.05
N ALA A 18 -29.77 -12.10 -20.01
CA ALA A 18 -30.88 -13.03 -20.27
C ALA A 18 -30.40 -14.44 -20.65
N GLN A 19 -29.34 -14.56 -21.44
CA GLN A 19 -28.71 -15.84 -21.78
C GLN A 19 -28.10 -16.53 -20.54
N ILE A 20 -27.47 -15.79 -19.67
CA ILE A 20 -26.92 -16.31 -18.40
C ILE A 20 -28.06 -16.78 -17.48
N HIS A 21 -29.15 -16.03 -17.38
CA HIS A 21 -30.34 -16.45 -16.61
C HIS A 21 -30.98 -17.72 -17.15
N ALA A 22 -31.02 -17.89 -18.47
CA ALA A 22 -31.54 -19.11 -19.12
C ALA A 22 -30.66 -20.35 -18.84
N LEU A 23 -29.34 -20.15 -18.60
CA LEU A 23 -28.41 -21.21 -18.23
C LEU A 23 -28.64 -21.70 -16.79
N ARG A 24 -29.07 -20.82 -15.89
CA ARG A 24 -29.16 -21.08 -14.45
C ARG A 24 -29.90 -22.38 -14.09
N PRO A 25 -31.15 -22.63 -14.54
CA PRO A 25 -31.89 -23.83 -14.16
C PRO A 25 -31.20 -25.13 -14.59
N VAL A 26 -30.35 -25.05 -15.61
CA VAL A 26 -29.61 -26.20 -16.14
C VAL A 26 -28.41 -26.55 -15.27
N VAL A 27 -27.64 -25.51 -14.81
CA VAL A 27 -26.36 -25.73 -14.14
C VAL A 27 -26.41 -25.59 -12.61
N GLU A 28 -27.38 -24.88 -12.06
CA GLU A 28 -27.47 -24.67 -10.61
C GLU A 28 -27.59 -25.98 -9.79
N PRO A 29 -28.29 -27.04 -10.28
CA PRO A 29 -28.30 -28.32 -9.58
C PRO A 29 -26.94 -29.04 -9.50
N HIS A 30 -26.01 -28.69 -10.38
CA HIS A 30 -24.66 -29.28 -10.50
C HIS A 30 -23.57 -28.39 -9.91
N LEU A 31 -23.93 -27.24 -9.35
CA LEU A 31 -22.96 -26.22 -8.97
C LEU A 31 -22.03 -26.68 -7.84
N ASP A 32 -22.51 -27.51 -6.92
CA ASP A 32 -21.69 -28.07 -5.85
C ASP A 32 -20.62 -29.01 -6.38
N ASP A 33 -20.97 -29.90 -7.35
CA ASP A 33 -20.03 -30.80 -8.00
C ASP A 33 -18.98 -30.03 -8.82
N VAL A 34 -19.42 -28.99 -9.52
CA VAL A 34 -18.53 -28.07 -10.28
C VAL A 34 -17.53 -27.40 -9.35
N ILE A 35 -17.98 -26.86 -8.23
CA ILE A 35 -17.09 -26.22 -7.24
C ILE A 35 -16.12 -27.24 -6.65
N ASP A 36 -16.57 -28.43 -6.33
CA ASP A 36 -15.69 -29.47 -5.80
C ASP A 36 -14.58 -29.86 -6.80
N GLU A 37 -14.91 -30.03 -8.09
CA GLU A 37 -13.93 -30.29 -9.14
C GLU A 37 -12.93 -29.14 -9.31
N VAL A 38 -13.39 -27.90 -9.21
CA VAL A 38 -12.54 -26.70 -9.28
C VAL A 38 -11.52 -26.68 -8.13
N TYR A 39 -11.90 -27.04 -6.91
CA TYR A 39 -10.96 -27.07 -5.78
C TYR A 39 -9.99 -28.25 -5.86
N VAL A 40 -10.35 -29.37 -6.53
CA VAL A 40 -9.41 -30.42 -6.90
C VAL A 40 -8.39 -29.90 -7.91
N TYR A 41 -8.85 -29.23 -8.96
CA TYR A 41 -7.99 -28.56 -9.95
C TYR A 41 -7.04 -27.52 -9.29
N LEU A 42 -7.57 -26.68 -8.39
CA LEU A 42 -6.76 -25.68 -7.68
C LEU A 42 -5.65 -26.33 -6.83
N ARG A 43 -5.94 -27.45 -6.17
CA ARG A 43 -4.94 -28.18 -5.39
C ARG A 43 -3.80 -28.68 -6.28
N ASP A 44 -4.12 -29.17 -7.47
CA ASP A 44 -3.11 -29.65 -8.43
C ASP A 44 -2.25 -28.48 -8.96
N VAL A 45 -2.87 -27.36 -9.33
CA VAL A 45 -2.19 -26.20 -9.92
C VAL A 45 -1.37 -25.41 -8.91
N LEU A 46 -1.87 -25.22 -7.70
CA LEU A 46 -1.20 -24.43 -6.65
C LEU A 46 -0.15 -25.26 -5.88
N GLY A 47 -0.28 -26.60 -5.89
CA GLY A 47 0.63 -27.46 -5.13
C GLY A 47 0.71 -27.08 -3.64
N PRO A 48 1.92 -26.85 -3.11
CA PRO A 48 2.10 -26.49 -1.69
C PRO A 48 1.41 -25.19 -1.27
N ASP A 49 1.21 -24.24 -2.18
CA ASP A 49 0.57 -22.96 -1.87
C ASP A 49 -0.94 -23.13 -1.58
N PHE A 50 -1.53 -24.26 -2.03
CA PHE A 50 -2.91 -24.58 -1.70
C PHE A 50 -3.14 -24.69 -0.19
N ASP A 51 -2.26 -25.39 0.52
CA ASP A 51 -2.40 -25.57 1.98
C ASP A 51 -2.12 -24.28 2.76
N MET A 52 -1.36 -23.34 2.18
CA MET A 52 -1.18 -22.01 2.76
C MET A 52 -2.48 -21.18 2.70
N HIS A 53 -3.24 -21.29 1.61
CA HIS A 53 -4.52 -20.58 1.47
C HIS A 53 -5.68 -21.29 2.17
N PHE A 54 -5.62 -22.63 2.27
CA PHE A 54 -6.65 -23.48 2.87
C PHE A 54 -6.05 -24.41 3.93
N PRO A 55 -5.64 -23.85 5.10
CA PRO A 55 -4.86 -24.57 6.09
C PRO A 55 -5.63 -25.69 6.79
N ASP A 56 -6.93 -25.69 6.72
CA ASP A 56 -7.80 -26.70 7.33
C ASP A 56 -9.09 -26.92 6.53
N GLU A 57 -9.81 -27.98 6.85
CA GLU A 57 -11.07 -28.33 6.20
C GLU A 57 -12.16 -27.27 6.38
N LYS A 58 -12.14 -26.53 7.49
CA LYS A 58 -13.09 -25.45 7.76
C LYS A 58 -12.86 -24.25 6.82
N ALA A 59 -11.61 -23.89 6.60
CA ALA A 59 -11.22 -22.84 5.65
C ALA A 59 -11.63 -23.23 4.22
N LEU A 60 -11.36 -24.47 3.83
CA LEU A 60 -11.74 -25.00 2.52
C LEU A 60 -13.26 -25.01 2.32
N THR A 61 -14.02 -25.53 3.28
CA THR A 61 -15.49 -25.55 3.21
C THR A 61 -16.07 -24.15 3.12
N ARG A 62 -15.52 -23.19 3.88
CA ARG A 62 -15.93 -21.78 3.80
C ARG A 62 -15.65 -21.19 2.42
N ALA A 63 -14.48 -21.46 1.86
CA ALA A 63 -14.12 -20.97 0.53
C ALA A 63 -15.04 -21.53 -0.55
N LYS A 64 -15.31 -22.84 -0.54
CA LYS A 64 -16.27 -23.48 -1.45
C LYS A 64 -17.66 -22.86 -1.34
N SER A 65 -18.15 -22.61 -0.13
CA SER A 65 -19.46 -21.97 0.10
C SER A 65 -19.50 -20.55 -0.47
N LEU A 66 -18.43 -19.76 -0.31
CA LEU A 66 -18.33 -18.41 -0.90
C LEU A 66 -18.27 -18.46 -2.41
N SER A 67 -17.51 -19.40 -2.98
CA SER A 67 -17.46 -19.60 -4.45
C SER A 67 -18.83 -19.99 -5.01
N ARG A 68 -19.51 -20.93 -4.36
CA ARG A 68 -20.88 -21.32 -4.74
C ARG A 68 -21.82 -20.10 -4.75
N ARG A 69 -21.79 -19.31 -3.69
CA ARG A 69 -22.59 -18.10 -3.60
C ARG A 69 -22.26 -17.11 -4.73
N ALA A 70 -20.98 -16.87 -5.00
CA ALA A 70 -20.53 -15.95 -6.04
C ALA A 70 -21.03 -16.39 -7.43
N TRP A 71 -20.99 -17.69 -7.73
CA TRP A 71 -21.50 -18.23 -8.99
C TRP A 71 -23.02 -18.26 -9.06
N THR A 72 -23.72 -18.49 -7.97
CA THR A 72 -25.18 -18.33 -7.90
C THR A 72 -25.60 -16.89 -8.19
N GLU A 73 -24.86 -15.91 -7.63
CA GLU A 73 -25.06 -14.49 -7.92
C GLU A 73 -24.76 -14.17 -9.40
N PHE A 74 -23.70 -14.75 -9.99
CA PHE A 74 -23.37 -14.60 -11.41
C PHE A 74 -24.50 -15.12 -12.30
N LEU A 75 -25.03 -16.32 -12.02
CA LEU A 75 -26.12 -16.92 -12.77
C LEU A 75 -27.47 -16.18 -12.62
N SER A 76 -27.54 -15.25 -11.66
CA SER A 76 -28.72 -14.41 -11.40
C SER A 76 -28.41 -12.93 -11.57
N ILE A 77 -27.39 -12.62 -12.37
CA ILE A 77 -26.82 -11.28 -12.47
C ILE A 77 -27.87 -10.19 -12.70
N THR A 78 -27.84 -9.18 -11.83
CA THR A 78 -28.50 -7.91 -12.02
C THR A 78 -27.44 -6.85 -11.83
N TRP A 79 -27.12 -6.09 -12.88
CA TRP A 79 -26.03 -5.10 -12.84
C TRP A 79 -26.43 -3.87 -12.04
N ASP A 80 -26.46 -4.01 -10.72
CA ASP A 80 -26.80 -3.00 -9.74
C ASP A 80 -25.67 -2.77 -8.73
N GLU A 81 -25.86 -1.82 -7.84
CA GLU A 81 -24.86 -1.44 -6.82
C GLU A 81 -24.54 -2.61 -5.87
N ALA A 82 -25.52 -3.45 -5.53
CA ALA A 82 -25.32 -4.58 -4.64
C ALA A 82 -24.44 -5.66 -5.29
N TYR A 83 -24.70 -5.95 -6.58
CA TYR A 83 -23.87 -6.87 -7.35
C TYR A 83 -22.43 -6.39 -7.50
N ILE A 84 -22.25 -5.12 -7.87
CA ILE A 84 -20.94 -4.49 -8.02
C ILE A 84 -20.15 -4.53 -6.70
N LYS A 85 -20.79 -4.24 -5.57
CA LYS A 85 -20.17 -4.37 -4.25
C LYS A 85 -19.76 -5.80 -3.91
N SER A 86 -20.59 -6.79 -4.29
CA SER A 86 -20.25 -8.21 -4.11
C SER A 86 -18.98 -8.57 -4.90
N ARG A 87 -18.89 -8.17 -6.16
CA ARG A 87 -17.69 -8.40 -7.01
C ARG A 87 -16.46 -7.64 -6.47
N ALA A 88 -16.63 -6.40 -6.04
CA ALA A 88 -15.55 -5.61 -5.43
C ALA A 88 -14.94 -6.33 -4.22
N ARG A 89 -15.78 -6.91 -3.37
CA ARG A 89 -15.32 -7.69 -2.20
C ARG A 89 -14.46 -8.89 -2.59
N ILE A 90 -14.73 -9.53 -3.74
CA ILE A 90 -13.89 -10.63 -4.22
C ILE A 90 -12.46 -10.11 -4.48
N GLY A 91 -12.30 -9.00 -5.20
CA GLY A 91 -10.99 -8.38 -5.45
C GLY A 91 -10.26 -7.99 -4.17
N GLU A 92 -10.98 -7.42 -3.20
CA GLU A 92 -10.41 -7.06 -1.89
C GLU A 92 -9.89 -8.28 -1.12
N VAL A 93 -10.68 -9.36 -1.06
CA VAL A 93 -10.31 -10.59 -0.35
C VAL A 93 -9.11 -11.26 -1.01
N HIS A 94 -9.08 -11.34 -2.35
CA HIS A 94 -7.94 -11.92 -3.07
C HIS A 94 -6.66 -11.10 -2.85
N ALA A 95 -6.76 -9.77 -2.82
CA ALA A 95 -5.62 -8.91 -2.51
C ALA A 95 -5.12 -9.10 -1.05
N GLN A 96 -6.04 -9.22 -0.09
CA GLN A 96 -5.68 -9.46 1.32
C GLN A 96 -5.00 -10.82 1.54
N LEU A 97 -5.47 -11.85 0.84
CA LEU A 97 -4.92 -13.21 0.87
C LEU A 97 -3.70 -13.37 -0.06
N GLN A 98 -3.30 -12.32 -0.78
CA GLN A 98 -2.20 -12.33 -1.75
C GLN A 98 -2.37 -13.40 -2.84
N ILE A 99 -3.62 -13.75 -3.19
CA ILE A 99 -3.93 -14.66 -4.29
C ILE A 99 -3.72 -13.90 -5.59
N GLU A 100 -2.79 -14.38 -6.43
CA GLU A 100 -2.45 -13.69 -7.66
C GLU A 100 -3.63 -13.67 -8.67
N PRO A 101 -3.83 -12.57 -9.40
CA PRO A 101 -4.91 -12.44 -10.38
C PRO A 101 -4.96 -13.55 -11.43
N ARG A 102 -3.79 -14.10 -11.80
CA ARG A 102 -3.72 -15.23 -12.75
C ARG A 102 -4.46 -16.48 -12.24
N HIS A 103 -4.36 -16.77 -10.93
CA HIS A 103 -5.04 -17.93 -10.33
C HIS A 103 -6.54 -17.70 -10.27
N TYR A 104 -6.98 -16.48 -9.96
CA TYR A 104 -8.38 -16.10 -10.00
C TYR A 104 -8.97 -16.27 -11.41
N LEU A 105 -8.30 -15.72 -12.44
CA LEU A 105 -8.78 -15.79 -13.82
C LEU A 105 -8.78 -17.23 -14.37
N ALA A 106 -7.74 -18.02 -14.07
CA ALA A 106 -7.68 -19.44 -14.46
C ALA A 106 -8.79 -20.26 -13.80
N THR A 107 -9.07 -19.99 -12.51
CA THR A 107 -10.16 -20.64 -11.77
C THR A 107 -11.52 -20.29 -12.36
N MET A 108 -11.73 -19.01 -12.68
CA MET A 108 -12.95 -18.54 -13.32
C MET A 108 -13.19 -19.24 -14.66
N GLU A 109 -12.17 -19.35 -15.52
CA GLU A 109 -12.27 -20.06 -16.79
C GLU A 109 -12.55 -21.55 -16.60
N LYS A 110 -11.92 -22.21 -15.61
CA LYS A 110 -12.21 -23.62 -15.29
C LYS A 110 -13.66 -23.83 -14.86
N VAL A 111 -14.24 -22.93 -14.05
CA VAL A 111 -15.66 -23.00 -13.68
C VAL A 111 -16.55 -22.85 -14.90
N ILE A 112 -16.25 -21.87 -15.78
CA ILE A 112 -17.01 -21.65 -17.00
C ILE A 112 -17.02 -22.90 -17.89
N ASP A 113 -15.87 -23.52 -18.10
CA ASP A 113 -15.74 -24.73 -18.89
C ASP A 113 -16.58 -25.89 -18.33
N LEU A 114 -16.58 -26.07 -17.01
CA LEU A 114 -17.39 -27.09 -16.35
C LEU A 114 -18.91 -26.81 -16.47
N LEU A 115 -19.33 -25.56 -16.25
CA LEU A 115 -20.74 -25.16 -16.39
C LEU A 115 -21.22 -25.35 -17.83
N LEU A 116 -20.42 -24.96 -18.83
CA LEU A 116 -20.75 -25.18 -20.24
C LEU A 116 -20.72 -26.68 -20.62
N GLY A 117 -19.85 -27.46 -19.97
CA GLY A 117 -19.83 -28.92 -20.07
C GLY A 117 -21.16 -29.56 -19.63
N VAL A 118 -21.71 -29.14 -18.49
CA VAL A 118 -23.03 -29.54 -18.01
C VAL A 118 -24.12 -29.12 -19.00
N ALA A 119 -24.08 -27.87 -19.49
CA ALA A 119 -25.07 -27.32 -20.38
C ALA A 119 -25.12 -28.05 -21.77
N LYS A 120 -23.98 -28.55 -22.24
CA LYS A 120 -23.84 -29.25 -23.52
C LYS A 120 -24.77 -30.47 -23.65
N GLY A 121 -25.10 -31.12 -22.54
CA GLY A 121 -26.03 -32.27 -22.53
C GLY A 121 -27.51 -31.88 -22.47
N ALA A 122 -27.82 -30.62 -22.16
CA ALA A 122 -29.17 -30.17 -21.81
C ALA A 122 -29.71 -29.02 -22.72
N MET A 123 -28.85 -28.42 -23.56
CA MET A 123 -29.21 -27.29 -24.40
C MET A 123 -28.96 -27.60 -25.90
N PRO A 124 -29.77 -27.03 -26.83
CA PRO A 124 -29.47 -27.07 -28.27
C PRO A 124 -28.12 -26.40 -28.58
N ALA A 125 -27.40 -26.95 -29.57
CA ALA A 125 -26.04 -26.48 -29.89
C ALA A 125 -25.96 -24.99 -30.25
N GLU A 126 -26.93 -24.48 -30.99
CA GLU A 126 -27.00 -23.06 -31.39
C GLU A 126 -27.16 -22.15 -30.16
N GLN A 127 -28.09 -22.49 -29.27
CA GLN A 127 -28.30 -21.76 -28.01
C GLN A 127 -27.08 -21.84 -27.09
N LEU A 128 -26.41 -22.99 -27.06
CA LEU A 128 -25.21 -23.18 -26.25
C LEU A 128 -24.06 -22.24 -26.69
N ILE A 129 -23.89 -22.01 -28.01
CA ILE A 129 -22.89 -21.13 -28.58
C ILE A 129 -23.13 -19.67 -28.12
N GLU A 130 -24.35 -19.18 -28.23
CA GLU A 130 -24.73 -17.83 -27.82
C GLU A 130 -24.58 -17.65 -26.29
N THR A 131 -25.00 -18.66 -25.52
CA THR A 131 -24.86 -18.67 -24.07
C THR A 131 -23.38 -18.66 -23.65
N ALA A 132 -22.53 -19.44 -24.32
CA ALA A 132 -21.11 -19.49 -24.05
C ALA A 132 -20.41 -18.14 -24.32
N ASP A 133 -20.76 -17.45 -25.43
CA ASP A 133 -20.27 -16.09 -25.70
C ASP A 133 -20.69 -15.12 -24.58
N SER A 134 -21.96 -15.16 -24.19
CA SER A 134 -22.52 -14.30 -23.16
C SER A 134 -21.85 -14.53 -21.79
N VAL A 135 -21.69 -15.79 -21.37
CA VAL A 135 -21.04 -16.16 -20.12
C VAL A 135 -19.59 -15.68 -20.09
N ARG A 136 -18.81 -15.96 -21.14
CA ARG A 136 -17.40 -15.55 -21.22
C ARG A 136 -17.26 -14.04 -21.26
N ARG A 137 -18.07 -13.34 -22.01
CA ARG A 137 -18.04 -11.87 -22.11
C ARG A 137 -18.31 -11.20 -20.77
N VAL A 138 -19.35 -11.62 -20.07
CA VAL A 138 -19.69 -11.07 -18.75
C VAL A 138 -18.65 -11.47 -17.70
N ALA A 139 -18.16 -12.71 -17.72
CA ALA A 139 -17.12 -13.16 -16.81
C ALA A 139 -15.79 -12.40 -17.02
N HIS A 140 -15.39 -12.13 -18.28
CA HIS A 140 -14.21 -11.31 -18.57
C HIS A 140 -14.39 -9.87 -18.05
N MET A 141 -15.58 -9.28 -18.19
CA MET A 141 -15.90 -7.97 -17.63
C MET A 141 -15.76 -7.97 -16.11
N GLU A 142 -16.31 -8.96 -15.43
CA GLU A 142 -16.16 -9.11 -13.96
C GLU A 142 -14.72 -9.37 -13.56
N GLY A 143 -14.02 -10.22 -14.30
CA GLY A 143 -12.61 -10.51 -14.08
C GLY A 143 -11.75 -9.24 -14.14
N ALA A 144 -11.98 -8.39 -15.13
CA ALA A 144 -11.29 -7.11 -15.25
C ALA A 144 -11.60 -6.20 -14.06
N MET A 145 -12.87 -6.12 -13.62
CA MET A 145 -13.25 -5.34 -12.44
C MET A 145 -12.57 -5.85 -11.16
N VAL A 146 -12.53 -7.16 -10.95
CA VAL A 146 -11.86 -7.78 -9.79
C VAL A 146 -10.36 -7.50 -9.81
N VAL A 147 -9.71 -7.56 -10.99
CA VAL A 147 -8.27 -7.26 -11.16
C VAL A 147 -7.98 -5.79 -10.90
N ASP A 148 -8.82 -4.87 -11.36
CA ASP A 148 -8.67 -3.43 -11.09
C ASP A 148 -8.73 -3.15 -9.58
N ILE A 149 -9.70 -3.74 -8.88
CA ILE A 149 -9.85 -3.58 -7.43
C ILE A 149 -8.68 -4.22 -6.68
N TYR A 150 -8.25 -5.41 -7.11
CA TYR A 150 -7.04 -6.06 -6.58
C TYR A 150 -5.83 -5.15 -6.70
N SER A 151 -5.60 -4.58 -7.88
CA SER A 151 -4.46 -3.70 -8.16
C SER A 151 -4.49 -2.44 -7.31
N ALA A 152 -5.65 -1.80 -7.21
CA ALA A 152 -5.84 -0.62 -6.36
C ALA A 152 -5.56 -0.93 -4.88
N ARG A 153 -6.08 -2.05 -4.39
CA ARG A 153 -5.89 -2.49 -3.01
C ARG A 153 -4.45 -2.84 -2.68
N THR A 154 -3.78 -3.55 -3.59
CA THR A 154 -2.36 -3.88 -3.45
C THR A 154 -1.49 -2.62 -3.41
N THR A 155 -1.77 -1.66 -4.28
CA THR A 155 -1.07 -0.36 -4.30
C THR A 155 -1.28 0.40 -2.97
N GLU A 156 -2.49 0.37 -2.42
CA GLU A 156 -2.78 0.99 -1.11
C GLU A 156 -1.99 0.31 0.03
N ILE A 157 -1.93 -1.03 0.05
CA ILE A 157 -1.17 -1.81 1.03
C ILE A 157 0.31 -1.45 0.96
N ILE A 158 0.91 -1.48 -0.24
CA ILE A 158 2.32 -1.13 -0.47
C ILE A 158 2.59 0.31 -0.03
N SER A 159 1.70 1.25 -0.37
CA SER A 159 1.84 2.65 0.04
C SER A 159 1.80 2.82 1.56
N LYS A 160 0.91 2.11 2.26
CA LYS A 160 0.84 2.11 3.73
C LYS A 160 2.10 1.53 4.36
N GLN A 161 2.61 0.40 3.84
CA GLN A 161 3.84 -0.21 4.31
C GLN A 161 5.05 0.71 4.09
N SER A 162 5.15 1.33 2.92
CA SER A 162 6.21 2.29 2.60
C SER A 162 6.18 3.50 3.54
N ARG A 163 4.98 4.03 3.83
CA ARG A 163 4.83 5.13 4.82
C ARG A 163 5.26 4.69 6.22
N ALA A 164 4.83 3.51 6.68
CA ALA A 164 5.21 2.99 7.99
C ALA A 164 6.73 2.83 8.11
N LEU A 165 7.41 2.34 7.07
CA LEU A 165 8.87 2.27 7.02
C LEU A 165 9.52 3.66 7.06
N THR A 166 8.97 4.64 6.36
CA THR A 166 9.44 6.03 6.37
C THR A 166 9.23 6.67 7.75
N ASP A 167 8.11 6.42 8.39
CA ASP A 167 7.79 6.92 9.74
C ASP A 167 8.72 6.33 10.81
N MET A 168 9.10 5.05 10.67
CA MET A 168 10.10 4.41 11.54
C MET A 168 11.53 4.92 11.31
N SER A 169 11.84 5.45 10.12
CA SER A 169 13.18 5.86 9.72
C SER A 169 13.61 7.24 10.25
N THR A 170 12.72 8.00 10.92
CA THR A 170 13.02 9.34 11.44
C THR A 170 12.44 9.54 12.84
N PRO A 171 12.85 8.72 13.85
CA PRO A 171 12.39 8.91 15.21
C PRO A 171 13.05 10.15 15.84
N ILE A 172 12.23 11.07 16.37
CA ILE A 172 12.74 12.14 17.24
C ILE A 172 12.96 11.52 18.63
N THR A 173 14.20 11.46 19.06
CA THR A 173 14.59 10.81 20.29
C THR A 173 15.10 11.84 21.31
N ALA A 174 14.62 11.76 22.54
CA ALA A 174 15.23 12.49 23.66
C ALA A 174 16.54 11.77 24.02
N ILE A 175 17.66 12.40 23.75
CA ILE A 175 18.99 11.84 24.04
C ILE A 175 19.51 12.30 25.37
N TRP A 176 18.96 13.40 25.88
CA TRP A 176 19.24 13.96 27.23
C TRP A 176 18.06 14.84 27.66
N ASP A 177 18.03 15.19 28.94
CA ASP A 177 17.03 16.14 29.41
C ASP A 177 17.21 17.50 28.71
N GLY A 178 16.18 17.97 28.05
CA GLY A 178 16.21 19.19 27.23
C GLY A 178 16.89 19.07 25.86
N ILE A 179 17.44 17.91 25.46
CA ILE A 179 18.04 17.68 24.13
C ILE A 179 17.26 16.63 23.35
N LEU A 180 16.71 17.04 22.22
CA LEU A 180 16.14 16.14 21.22
C LEU A 180 17.08 15.96 20.03
N MET A 181 17.06 14.78 19.44
CA MET A 181 17.78 14.47 18.20
C MET A 181 16.87 13.83 17.18
N LEU A 182 17.04 14.23 15.93
CA LEU A 182 16.41 13.64 14.74
C LEU A 182 17.49 13.26 13.75
N PRO A 183 17.76 11.96 13.53
CA PRO A 183 18.57 11.50 12.41
C PRO A 183 17.75 11.47 11.14
N VAL A 184 18.21 12.14 10.07
CA VAL A 184 17.59 12.10 8.74
C VAL A 184 18.44 11.20 7.85
N VAL A 185 17.82 10.13 7.30
CA VAL A 185 18.49 9.16 6.45
C VAL A 185 17.77 9.05 5.11
N GLY A 186 18.54 8.97 4.03
CA GLY A 186 18.02 8.80 2.66
C GLY A 186 17.67 10.12 1.97
N ILE A 187 16.63 10.11 1.15
CA ILE A 187 16.22 11.29 0.36
C ILE A 187 15.30 12.17 1.21
N LEU A 188 15.59 13.45 1.25
CA LEU A 188 14.76 14.48 1.89
C LEU A 188 14.07 15.31 0.80
N ASP A 189 12.81 14.98 0.51
CA ASP A 189 11.96 15.77 -0.39
C ASP A 189 11.11 16.80 0.39
N SER A 190 10.39 17.64 -0.36
CA SER A 190 9.57 18.72 0.23
C SER A 190 8.47 18.21 1.15
N ARG A 191 7.86 17.07 0.84
CA ARG A 191 6.80 16.47 1.66
C ARG A 191 7.37 15.95 2.98
N ARG A 192 8.43 15.15 2.89
CA ARG A 192 9.13 14.62 4.06
C ARG A 192 9.66 15.72 4.97
N ALA A 193 10.18 16.79 4.37
CA ALA A 193 10.64 17.96 5.12
C ALA A 193 9.52 18.66 5.89
N GLN A 194 8.31 18.77 5.31
CA GLN A 194 7.13 19.30 5.99
C GLN A 194 6.69 18.40 7.16
N ASP A 195 6.63 17.08 6.95
CA ASP A 195 6.27 16.11 7.99
C ASP A 195 7.26 16.15 9.15
N ILE A 196 8.57 16.22 8.84
CA ILE A 196 9.64 16.38 9.84
C ILE A 196 9.47 17.67 10.62
N MET A 197 9.21 18.79 9.95
CA MET A 197 9.03 20.09 10.59
C MET A 197 7.87 20.04 11.58
N GLN A 198 6.73 19.51 11.18
CA GLN A 198 5.57 19.41 12.06
C GLN A 198 5.88 18.58 13.31
N ARG A 199 6.41 17.37 13.13
CA ARG A 199 6.78 16.48 14.25
C ARG A 199 7.83 17.11 15.17
N MET A 200 8.82 17.79 14.59
CA MET A 200 9.85 18.51 15.35
C MET A 200 9.22 19.56 16.27
N LEU A 201 8.34 20.39 15.77
CA LEU A 201 7.67 21.45 16.55
C LEU A 201 6.78 20.87 17.65
N GLU A 202 6.03 19.82 17.36
CA GLU A 202 5.23 19.08 18.34
C GLU A 202 6.08 18.53 19.47
N GLN A 203 7.20 17.84 19.13
CA GLN A 203 8.08 17.26 20.13
C GLN A 203 8.88 18.31 20.94
N ILE A 204 9.31 19.41 20.33
CA ILE A 204 9.94 20.53 21.04
C ILE A 204 8.96 21.10 22.08
N SER A 205 7.71 21.29 21.71
CA SER A 205 6.67 21.79 22.61
C SER A 205 6.36 20.82 23.74
N GLU A 206 6.13 19.55 23.40
CA GLU A 206 5.75 18.50 24.36
C GLU A 206 6.87 18.24 25.40
N LYS A 207 8.10 18.12 24.92
CA LYS A 207 9.27 17.81 25.75
C LYS A 207 9.96 19.06 26.33
N ARG A 208 9.49 20.26 25.97
CA ARG A 208 10.11 21.54 26.33
C ARG A 208 11.63 21.58 26.04
N ALA A 209 11.98 21.06 24.85
CA ALA A 209 13.38 20.89 24.47
C ALA A 209 14.03 22.23 24.19
N THR A 210 15.15 22.49 24.90
CA THR A 210 15.94 23.71 24.72
C THR A 210 16.95 23.59 23.60
N VAL A 211 17.37 22.36 23.25
CA VAL A 211 18.25 22.07 22.11
C VAL A 211 17.65 20.98 21.25
N PHE A 212 17.71 21.19 19.93
CA PHE A 212 17.32 20.23 18.92
C PHE A 212 18.50 19.96 17.98
N ILE A 213 18.91 18.70 17.85
CA ILE A 213 19.97 18.26 16.93
C ILE A 213 19.32 17.62 15.72
N LEU A 214 19.54 18.20 14.55
CA LEU A 214 19.12 17.65 13.26
C LEU A 214 20.35 17.03 12.58
N ASP A 215 20.44 15.70 12.58
CA ASP A 215 21.58 15.01 11.99
C ASP A 215 21.27 14.59 10.55
N ILE A 216 21.98 15.18 9.60
CA ILE A 216 21.85 14.95 8.15
C ILE A 216 23.00 14.12 7.57
N SER A 217 23.79 13.45 8.38
CA SER A 217 24.92 12.62 7.94
C SER A 217 24.47 11.49 7.00
N GLY A 218 23.22 11.04 7.13
CA GLY A 218 22.60 10.02 6.28
C GLY A 218 21.87 10.54 5.04
N VAL A 219 21.91 11.86 4.75
CA VAL A 219 21.25 12.45 3.59
C VAL A 219 22.17 12.38 2.37
N ALA A 220 21.73 11.68 1.33
CA ALA A 220 22.58 11.38 0.18
C ALA A 220 22.87 12.61 -0.71
N VAL A 221 21.88 13.48 -0.89
CA VAL A 221 21.97 14.68 -1.74
C VAL A 221 21.21 15.82 -1.09
N VAL A 222 21.83 16.99 -1.05
CA VAL A 222 21.20 18.24 -0.60
C VAL A 222 21.20 19.22 -1.77
N ASP A 223 20.01 19.43 -2.34
CA ASP A 223 19.76 20.46 -3.34
C ASP A 223 19.26 21.77 -2.70
N THR A 224 18.99 22.75 -3.54
CA THR A 224 18.46 24.06 -3.12
C THR A 224 17.18 23.96 -2.30
N ALA A 225 16.28 23.03 -2.66
CA ALA A 225 15.01 22.87 -1.97
C ALA A 225 15.22 22.29 -0.57
N VAL A 226 16.08 21.28 -0.44
CA VAL A 226 16.46 20.66 0.83
C VAL A 226 17.14 21.68 1.74
N ALA A 227 18.11 22.47 1.25
CA ALA A 227 18.76 23.51 2.02
C ALA A 227 17.75 24.54 2.58
N ASN A 228 16.81 25.00 1.75
CA ASN A 228 15.73 25.88 2.17
C ASN A 228 14.83 25.25 3.25
N HIS A 229 14.55 23.95 3.16
CA HIS A 229 13.77 23.25 4.20
C HIS A 229 14.51 23.19 5.54
N LEU A 230 15.81 22.89 5.53
CA LEU A 230 16.64 22.89 6.74
C LEU A 230 16.63 24.26 7.44
N ILE A 231 16.75 25.35 6.66
CA ILE A 231 16.68 26.72 7.21
C ILE A 231 15.32 27.01 7.83
N ARG A 232 14.23 26.68 7.13
CA ARG A 232 12.87 26.86 7.66
C ARG A 232 12.66 26.10 8.97
N MET A 233 13.14 24.85 9.05
CA MET A 233 13.09 24.04 10.28
C MET A 233 13.83 24.72 11.41
N THR A 234 15.07 25.20 11.17
CA THR A 234 15.87 25.90 12.18
C THR A 234 15.21 27.19 12.67
N LYS A 235 14.66 27.98 11.73
CA LYS A 235 13.93 29.22 12.09
C LYS A 235 12.67 28.91 12.91
N ALA A 236 11.90 27.89 12.53
CA ALA A 236 10.70 27.49 13.25
C ALA A 236 11.01 27.00 14.68
N ALA A 237 12.02 26.14 14.83
CA ALA A 237 12.46 25.68 16.15
C ALA A 237 12.94 26.83 17.06
N ARG A 238 13.65 27.81 16.48
CA ARG A 238 14.09 29.00 17.20
C ARG A 238 12.90 29.83 17.70
N LEU A 239 11.85 29.98 16.92
CA LEU A 239 10.60 30.64 17.34
C LEU A 239 9.93 29.93 18.53
N MET A 240 10.10 28.62 18.63
CA MET A 240 9.63 27.80 19.77
C MET A 240 10.59 27.85 20.97
N GLY A 241 11.69 28.65 20.92
CA GLY A 241 12.66 28.77 21.97
C GLY A 241 13.73 27.67 22.00
N SER A 242 13.75 26.78 21.01
CA SER A 242 14.73 25.70 20.93
C SER A 242 15.93 26.11 20.05
N TYR A 243 17.15 25.83 20.54
CA TYR A 243 18.39 26.07 19.80
C TYR A 243 18.67 24.87 18.87
N THR A 244 18.65 25.09 17.59
CA THR A 244 18.85 23.99 16.60
C THR A 244 20.30 23.92 16.15
N ILE A 245 20.85 22.70 16.11
CA ILE A 245 22.16 22.35 15.57
C ILE A 245 21.96 21.39 14.42
N VAL A 246 22.49 21.70 13.23
CA VAL A 246 22.52 20.80 12.10
C VAL A 246 23.86 20.06 12.08
N SER A 247 23.81 18.75 12.27
CA SER A 247 24.97 17.86 12.36
C SER A 247 25.16 17.07 11.06
N GLY A 248 26.37 16.63 10.77
CA GLY A 248 26.65 15.77 9.61
C GLY A 248 26.76 16.53 8.30
N LEU A 249 27.16 17.80 8.34
CA LEU A 249 27.31 18.62 7.15
C LEU A 249 28.53 18.15 6.32
N SER A 250 28.28 17.58 5.13
CA SER A 250 29.35 17.20 4.20
C SER A 250 29.92 18.43 3.46
N PRO A 251 31.16 18.37 2.93
CA PRO A 251 31.70 19.45 2.13
C PRO A 251 30.85 19.86 0.92
N SER A 252 30.24 18.88 0.25
CA SER A 252 29.36 19.13 -0.88
C SER A 252 28.08 19.88 -0.48
N VAL A 253 27.50 19.54 0.65
CA VAL A 253 26.32 20.22 1.22
C VAL A 253 26.68 21.65 1.64
N ALA A 254 27.85 21.84 2.26
CA ALA A 254 28.33 23.16 2.63
C ALA A 254 28.52 24.07 1.40
N GLN A 255 29.10 23.52 0.32
CA GLN A 255 29.27 24.25 -0.94
C GLN A 255 27.93 24.68 -1.53
N THR A 256 26.96 23.79 -1.60
CA THR A 256 25.59 24.08 -2.07
C THR A 256 24.96 25.22 -1.26
N ILE A 257 25.07 25.20 0.07
CA ILE A 257 24.50 26.22 0.95
C ILE A 257 25.15 27.59 0.67
N VAL A 258 26.45 27.63 0.44
CA VAL A 258 27.20 28.88 0.13
C VAL A 258 26.81 29.41 -1.27
N GLU A 259 26.73 28.54 -2.28
CA GLU A 259 26.34 28.91 -3.65
C GLU A 259 24.92 29.51 -3.72
N LEU A 260 24.05 29.10 -2.78
CA LEU A 260 22.70 29.63 -2.66
C LEU A 260 22.62 31.02 -1.98
N GLY A 261 23.74 31.58 -1.57
CA GLY A 261 23.78 32.89 -0.89
C GLY A 261 23.09 32.90 0.49
N ILE A 262 22.98 31.73 1.11
CA ILE A 262 22.34 31.60 2.42
C ILE A 262 23.26 32.17 3.48
N GLU A 263 22.77 33.14 4.26
CA GLU A 263 23.54 33.69 5.40
C GLU A 263 23.81 32.60 6.45
N VAL A 264 25.06 32.15 6.52
CA VAL A 264 25.51 31.05 7.39
C VAL A 264 25.29 31.39 8.88
N GLY A 265 25.12 32.66 9.26
CA GLY A 265 24.80 33.10 10.63
C GLY A 265 23.48 32.62 11.19
N GLU A 266 22.57 32.15 10.34
CA GLU A 266 21.25 31.62 10.74
C GLU A 266 21.29 30.14 11.13
N LEU A 267 22.30 29.37 10.67
CA LEU A 267 22.46 27.95 10.90
C LEU A 267 23.67 27.64 11.79
N ARG A 268 23.45 26.99 12.92
CA ARG A 268 24.56 26.39 13.65
C ARG A 268 24.82 25.01 13.12
N THR A 269 25.96 24.79 12.50
CA THR A 269 26.34 23.54 11.82
C THR A 269 27.55 22.89 12.45
N THR A 270 27.61 21.55 12.39
CA THR A 270 28.78 20.75 12.78
C THR A 270 29.02 19.66 11.72
N GLY A 271 30.30 19.26 11.57
CA GLY A 271 30.65 18.18 10.63
C GLY A 271 30.26 16.78 11.13
N ASN A 272 30.03 16.61 12.43
CA ASN A 272 29.68 15.33 13.03
C ASN A 272 28.80 15.51 14.28
N LEU A 273 28.17 14.42 14.70
CA LEU A 273 27.26 14.39 15.85
C LEU A 273 27.95 14.65 17.16
N GLN A 274 29.21 14.23 17.32
CA GLN A 274 29.98 14.43 18.56
C GLN A 274 30.15 15.91 18.88
N ASP A 275 30.48 16.73 17.89
CA ASP A 275 30.60 18.18 18.04
C ASP A 275 29.25 18.84 18.32
N ALA A 276 28.18 18.34 17.70
CA ALA A 276 26.81 18.82 17.98
C ALA A 276 26.41 18.55 19.43
N LEU A 277 26.70 17.35 19.93
CA LEU A 277 26.47 17.00 21.34
C LEU A 277 27.26 17.88 22.30
N ARG A 278 28.52 18.12 22.01
CA ARG A 278 29.36 19.00 22.85
C ARG A 278 28.74 20.41 22.96
N ILE A 279 28.35 21.01 21.85
CA ILE A 279 27.67 22.32 21.83
C ILE A 279 26.33 22.26 22.57
N ALA A 280 25.57 21.18 22.43
CA ALA A 280 24.30 21.02 23.13
C ALA A 280 24.47 20.98 24.64
N PHE A 281 25.45 20.24 25.16
CA PHE A 281 25.77 20.19 26.60
C PHE A 281 26.27 21.51 27.13
N GLU A 282 27.22 22.19 26.43
CA GLU A 282 27.68 23.52 26.77
C GLU A 282 26.51 24.52 26.91
N ARG A 283 25.52 24.42 26.03
CA ARG A 283 24.31 25.27 26.04
C ARG A 283 23.41 25.04 27.24
N LEU A 284 23.38 23.83 27.77
CA LEU A 284 22.65 23.48 29.00
C LEU A 284 23.43 23.80 30.27
N GLY A 285 24.65 24.34 30.15
CA GLY A 285 25.52 24.63 31.31
C GLY A 285 26.20 23.40 31.92
N GLY A 286 26.24 22.28 31.17
CA GLY A 286 26.86 21.01 31.55
C GLY A 286 28.10 20.68 30.72
N GLU A 287 28.88 19.72 31.19
CA GLU A 287 29.98 19.09 30.44
C GLU A 287 29.53 17.69 29.99
N LEU A 288 29.99 17.23 28.80
CA LEU A 288 29.76 15.86 28.36
C LEU A 288 30.25 14.86 29.43
N PRO A 289 29.37 13.90 29.83
CA PRO A 289 29.82 12.83 30.75
C PRO A 289 30.98 12.04 30.13
N GLY A 290 32.13 12.05 30.72
CA GLY A 290 33.32 11.31 30.27
C GLY A 290 34.30 12.09 29.39
N ALA A 291 34.13 13.37 29.14
CA ALA A 291 35.13 14.21 28.51
C ALA A 291 36.26 14.51 29.53
N SER A 292 37.29 13.66 29.59
CA SER A 292 38.50 13.97 30.32
C SER A 292 39.15 15.19 29.67
N LYS A 293 39.46 16.21 30.43
CA LYS A 293 40.28 17.34 30.00
C LYS A 293 41.61 16.77 29.49
N SER A 294 41.79 16.65 28.18
CA SER A 294 43.11 16.48 27.61
C SER A 294 43.87 17.77 27.89
N LYS A 295 44.85 17.67 28.76
CA LYS A 295 45.83 18.73 29.00
C LYS A 295 46.65 18.99 27.76
#